data_7143e5b853754728e9cb739bc9bd811f
#
_entry.id   7143e5b853754728e9cb739bc9bd811f
#
_cell.length_a   1.000
_cell.length_b   1.000
_cell.length_c   1.000
_cell.angle_alpha   90.00
_cell.angle_beta   90.00
_cell.angle_gamma   90.00
#
_symmetry.space_group_name_H-M   'P 1'
#
loop_
_entity.id
_entity.type
_entity.pdbx_description
1 polymer ?
#
loop_
_entity_poly.entity_id
_entity_poly.type
_entity_poly.pdbx_seq_one_letter_code
_entity_poly.pdbx_strand_id
1 'polypeptide(L)'
;MIPGNSHLMKMLSSERLHKLIVKERYDIEVAYLEGPCARVISGCNDPGVKKVAWIHIEQHTAERAAESFRSVMEAKACYQRFDRIICVSQTVKQDFLQTLQIPVPHEVLYNTNESDRILCLSNEAVNPEIMFPDEIKLVGVGKLLKSKGFDRIVRIVKRLKEQGYPVHFYVLGEGPERNSLQKYIQQNRLEDSITLLGYQLNPYKFVAKCDLFICASYAEGFSTAATEALILGTPVCTVEVSGMKEMLGENNEYGLVVENRDEALYQGIRRFFEVPGLLEHYAKQAEIRGKDFSTEKTVRKVEKMLMSI
;
A
#
# COMPACT_ATOMS: atom_id res chain seq x y z
N MET A 1 -9.50 -11.97 8.68
CA MET A 1 -9.60 -13.13 7.75
C MET A 1 -9.74 -14.37 8.61
N ILE A 2 -10.80 -15.16 8.45
CA ILE A 2 -10.99 -16.41 9.21
C ILE A 2 -10.13 -17.48 8.52
N PRO A 3 -9.04 -17.95 9.13
CA PRO A 3 -8.22 -19.01 8.52
C PRO A 3 -9.02 -20.30 8.52
N GLY A 4 -9.11 -20.97 7.39
CA GLY A 4 -9.68 -22.32 7.29
C GLY A 4 -10.96 -22.49 6.45
N ASN A 5 -11.59 -21.43 5.95
CA ASN A 5 -12.90 -21.52 5.29
C ASN A 5 -12.91 -21.36 3.75
N SER A 6 -11.76 -21.30 3.07
CA SER A 6 -11.76 -21.17 1.60
C SER A 6 -12.41 -22.36 0.89
N HIS A 7 -12.21 -23.57 1.38
CA HIS A 7 -12.85 -24.76 0.84
C HIS A 7 -14.36 -24.77 1.05
N LEU A 8 -14.84 -24.44 2.25
CA LEU A 8 -16.26 -24.39 2.57
C LEU A 8 -16.98 -23.30 1.73
N MET A 9 -16.34 -22.14 1.56
CA MET A 9 -16.87 -21.09 0.70
C MET A 9 -17.03 -21.55 -0.77
N LYS A 10 -16.10 -22.35 -1.28
CA LYS A 10 -16.19 -22.89 -2.66
C LYS A 10 -17.29 -23.94 -2.85
N MET A 11 -17.77 -24.58 -1.79
CA MET A 11 -18.88 -25.56 -1.86
C MET A 11 -20.23 -24.88 -2.11
N LEU A 12 -20.42 -23.65 -1.64
CA LEU A 12 -21.68 -22.91 -1.80
C LEU A 12 -21.67 -22.10 -3.11
N SER A 13 -22.84 -21.90 -3.72
CA SER A 13 -22.97 -20.92 -4.82
C SER A 13 -22.86 -19.49 -4.29
N SER A 14 -22.47 -18.52 -5.16
CA SER A 14 -22.44 -17.10 -4.81
C SER A 14 -23.78 -16.61 -4.25
N GLU A 15 -24.90 -17.05 -4.81
CA GLU A 15 -26.25 -16.72 -4.34
C GLU A 15 -26.54 -17.20 -2.91
N ARG A 16 -26.11 -18.44 -2.58
CA ARG A 16 -26.25 -18.95 -1.21
C ARG A 16 -25.34 -18.21 -0.24
N LEU A 17 -24.12 -17.90 -0.66
CA LEU A 17 -23.18 -17.10 0.14
C LEU A 17 -23.75 -15.70 0.43
N HIS A 18 -24.29 -15.03 -0.59
CA HIS A 18 -24.94 -13.74 -0.44
C HIS A 18 -26.08 -13.80 0.61
N LYS A 19 -27.04 -14.70 0.43
CA LYS A 19 -28.18 -14.88 1.37
C LYS A 19 -27.76 -15.21 2.80
N LEU A 20 -26.62 -15.87 2.98
CA LEU A 20 -26.11 -16.22 4.31
C LEU A 20 -25.41 -15.04 4.99
N ILE A 21 -24.76 -14.15 4.22
CA ILE A 21 -23.89 -13.10 4.73
C ILE A 21 -24.59 -11.74 4.74
N VAL A 22 -25.24 -11.37 3.63
CA VAL A 22 -25.98 -10.12 3.50
C VAL A 22 -27.41 -10.34 3.96
N LYS A 23 -27.80 -9.72 5.07
CA LYS A 23 -29.10 -9.96 5.73
C LYS A 23 -30.13 -8.88 5.44
N GLU A 24 -29.67 -7.71 5.08
CA GLU A 24 -30.52 -6.55 4.81
C GLU A 24 -30.47 -6.22 3.32
N ARG A 25 -31.44 -5.44 2.86
CA ARG A 25 -31.46 -4.90 1.50
C ARG A 25 -30.78 -3.54 1.48
N TYR A 26 -29.90 -3.36 0.52
CA TYR A 26 -29.21 -2.09 0.25
C TYR A 26 -29.43 -1.66 -1.19
N ASP A 27 -29.34 -0.37 -1.46
CA ASP A 27 -29.40 0.15 -2.83
C ASP A 27 -28.09 -0.11 -3.59
N ILE A 28 -26.95 -0.10 -2.84
CA ILE A 28 -25.62 -0.37 -3.38
C ILE A 28 -24.90 -1.37 -2.48
N GLU A 29 -24.37 -2.43 -3.07
CA GLU A 29 -23.53 -3.40 -2.40
C GLU A 29 -22.10 -3.33 -2.92
N VAL A 30 -21.11 -3.21 -2.01
CA VAL A 30 -19.71 -3.03 -2.36
C VAL A 30 -18.89 -4.23 -1.90
N ALA A 31 -18.24 -4.91 -2.84
CA ALA A 31 -17.18 -5.87 -2.56
C ALA A 31 -15.87 -5.10 -2.43
N TYR A 32 -15.53 -4.65 -1.22
CA TYR A 32 -14.36 -3.79 -0.97
C TYR A 32 -13.01 -4.52 -1.13
N LEU A 33 -13.01 -5.84 -1.25
CA LEU A 33 -11.83 -6.64 -1.58
C LEU A 33 -12.17 -7.62 -2.69
N GLU A 34 -11.19 -7.91 -3.54
CA GLU A 34 -11.27 -8.95 -4.56
C GLU A 34 -11.49 -10.35 -3.97
N GLY A 35 -11.76 -11.29 -4.81
CA GLY A 35 -11.88 -12.71 -4.45
C GLY A 35 -13.13 -13.03 -3.61
N PRO A 36 -13.01 -13.35 -2.30
CA PRO A 36 -14.14 -13.79 -1.49
C PRO A 36 -15.27 -12.77 -1.41
N CYS A 37 -14.96 -11.48 -1.23
CA CYS A 37 -15.97 -10.43 -1.15
C CYS A 37 -16.71 -10.28 -2.49
N ALA A 38 -15.97 -10.24 -3.60
CA ALA A 38 -16.55 -10.18 -4.93
C ALA A 38 -17.46 -11.39 -5.20
N ARG A 39 -17.05 -12.58 -4.76
CA ARG A 39 -17.87 -13.79 -4.91
C ARG A 39 -19.18 -13.72 -4.12
N VAL A 40 -19.17 -13.17 -2.91
CA VAL A 40 -20.37 -12.95 -2.09
C VAL A 40 -21.32 -11.95 -2.75
N ILE A 41 -20.82 -10.75 -3.06
CA ILE A 41 -21.66 -9.66 -3.57
C ILE A 41 -22.19 -9.96 -4.98
N SER A 42 -21.41 -10.66 -5.82
CA SER A 42 -21.92 -11.13 -7.12
C SER A 42 -23.15 -12.05 -7.01
N GLY A 43 -23.41 -12.61 -5.83
CA GLY A 43 -24.56 -13.47 -5.56
C GLY A 43 -25.90 -12.74 -5.39
N CYS A 44 -25.90 -11.42 -5.29
CA CYS A 44 -27.14 -10.64 -5.26
C CYS A 44 -27.90 -10.78 -6.58
N ASN A 45 -29.18 -11.18 -6.49
CA ASN A 45 -30.10 -11.37 -7.64
C ASN A 45 -31.17 -10.27 -7.71
N ASP A 46 -31.18 -9.30 -6.79
CA ASP A 46 -32.11 -8.17 -6.86
C ASP A 46 -31.66 -7.20 -7.96
N PRO A 47 -32.45 -7.01 -9.03
CA PRO A 47 -32.09 -6.13 -10.13
C PRO A 47 -32.06 -4.64 -9.74
N GLY A 48 -32.69 -4.28 -8.62
CA GLY A 48 -32.65 -2.92 -8.09
C GLY A 48 -31.41 -2.59 -7.28
N VAL A 49 -30.56 -3.57 -7.01
CA VAL A 49 -29.33 -3.41 -6.22
C VAL A 49 -28.13 -3.23 -7.16
N LYS A 50 -27.42 -2.12 -7.00
CA LYS A 50 -26.18 -1.85 -7.71
C LYS A 50 -25.00 -2.53 -7.02
N LYS A 51 -24.05 -3.04 -7.81
CA LYS A 51 -22.90 -3.80 -7.30
C LYS A 51 -21.59 -3.18 -7.77
N VAL A 52 -20.69 -2.91 -6.83
CA VAL A 52 -19.34 -2.39 -7.08
C VAL A 52 -18.31 -3.35 -6.55
N ALA A 53 -17.29 -3.69 -7.35
CA ALA A 53 -16.14 -4.46 -6.89
C ALA A 53 -14.91 -3.55 -6.80
N TRP A 54 -14.11 -3.72 -5.73
CA TRP A 54 -12.83 -3.05 -5.54
C TRP A 54 -11.68 -4.04 -5.69
N ILE A 55 -10.64 -3.65 -6.44
CA ILE A 55 -9.45 -4.45 -6.74
C ILE A 55 -8.23 -3.70 -6.20
N HIS A 56 -7.53 -4.30 -5.23
CA HIS A 56 -6.44 -3.67 -4.49
C HIS A 56 -5.05 -4.15 -4.90
N ILE A 57 -4.94 -5.29 -5.59
CA ILE A 57 -3.65 -5.88 -5.99
C ILE A 57 -3.70 -6.42 -7.42
N GLU A 58 -2.54 -6.44 -8.07
CA GLU A 58 -2.36 -7.12 -9.35
C GLU A 58 -2.56 -8.62 -9.21
N GLN A 59 -3.26 -9.20 -10.14
CA GLN A 59 -3.56 -10.64 -10.16
C GLN A 59 -2.52 -11.42 -10.97
N HIS A 60 -1.97 -10.81 -12.01
CA HIS A 60 -0.97 -11.33 -12.96
C HIS A 60 -1.45 -12.52 -13.80
N THR A 61 -2.28 -13.41 -13.25
CA THR A 61 -2.82 -14.57 -13.97
C THR A 61 -4.31 -14.79 -13.64
N ALA A 62 -5.02 -15.39 -14.58
CA ALA A 62 -6.43 -15.71 -14.42
C ALA A 62 -6.67 -16.73 -13.29
N GLU A 63 -5.75 -17.65 -13.06
CA GLU A 63 -5.79 -18.64 -12.00
C GLU A 63 -5.71 -17.98 -10.62
N ARG A 64 -4.80 -17.00 -10.46
CA ARG A 64 -4.68 -16.23 -9.22
C ARG A 64 -5.92 -15.37 -8.97
N ALA A 65 -6.44 -14.69 -9.98
CA ALA A 65 -7.69 -13.94 -9.89
C ALA A 65 -8.89 -14.83 -9.50
N ALA A 66 -8.83 -16.12 -9.85
CA ALA A 66 -9.84 -17.11 -9.55
C ALA A 66 -9.58 -17.92 -8.27
N GLU A 67 -8.53 -17.62 -7.49
CA GLU A 67 -8.16 -18.42 -6.32
C GLU A 67 -9.31 -18.62 -5.32
N SER A 68 -10.19 -17.64 -5.17
CA SER A 68 -11.38 -17.70 -4.29
C SER A 68 -12.64 -18.23 -4.96
N PHE A 69 -12.56 -18.57 -6.23
CA PHE A 69 -13.66 -19.12 -7.05
C PHE A 69 -13.41 -20.60 -7.33
N ARG A 70 -14.38 -21.29 -7.90
CA ARG A 70 -14.26 -22.70 -8.30
C ARG A 70 -13.45 -22.86 -9.58
N SER A 71 -13.50 -21.84 -10.44
CA SER A 71 -12.80 -21.80 -11.72
C SER A 71 -12.64 -20.37 -12.23
N VAL A 72 -11.79 -20.16 -13.22
CA VAL A 72 -11.66 -18.89 -13.96
C VAL A 72 -12.99 -18.49 -14.60
N MET A 73 -13.76 -19.44 -15.11
CA MET A 73 -15.07 -19.16 -15.69
C MET A 73 -16.05 -18.63 -14.64
N GLU A 74 -16.09 -19.21 -13.43
CA GLU A 74 -16.93 -18.68 -12.34
C GLU A 74 -16.47 -17.28 -11.92
N ALA A 75 -15.15 -17.03 -11.82
CA ALA A 75 -14.62 -15.70 -11.52
C ALA A 75 -15.09 -14.67 -12.55
N LYS A 76 -14.92 -14.95 -13.84
CA LYS A 76 -15.41 -14.07 -14.92
C LYS A 76 -16.91 -13.82 -14.82
N ALA A 77 -17.72 -14.88 -14.67
CA ALA A 77 -19.17 -14.77 -14.54
C ALA A 77 -19.59 -13.94 -13.31
N CYS A 78 -18.88 -14.08 -12.18
CA CYS A 78 -19.12 -13.29 -10.99
C CYS A 78 -18.80 -11.80 -11.20
N TYR A 79 -17.63 -11.49 -11.74
CA TYR A 79 -17.24 -10.09 -11.98
C TYR A 79 -18.08 -9.41 -13.07
N GLN A 80 -18.59 -10.14 -14.05
CA GLN A 80 -19.54 -9.61 -15.07
C GLN A 80 -20.89 -9.16 -14.48
N ARG A 81 -21.20 -9.55 -13.24
CA ARG A 81 -22.44 -9.15 -12.56
C ARG A 81 -22.36 -7.82 -11.83
N PHE A 82 -21.17 -7.20 -11.78
CA PHE A 82 -20.98 -5.88 -11.20
C PHE A 82 -21.34 -4.77 -12.19
N ASP A 83 -21.91 -3.67 -11.68
CA ASP A 83 -22.18 -2.48 -12.46
C ASP A 83 -20.91 -1.67 -12.70
N ARG A 84 -19.94 -1.74 -11.75
CA ARG A 84 -18.65 -1.06 -11.83
C ARG A 84 -17.54 -1.84 -11.12
N ILE A 85 -16.34 -1.76 -11.68
CA ILE A 85 -15.12 -2.29 -11.05
C ILE A 85 -14.18 -1.11 -10.79
N ILE A 86 -13.75 -0.97 -9.54
CA ILE A 86 -12.81 0.06 -9.09
C ILE A 86 -11.46 -0.59 -8.86
N CYS A 87 -10.42 0.02 -9.40
CA CYS A 87 -9.03 -0.38 -9.19
C CYS A 87 -8.29 0.74 -8.47
N VAL A 88 -7.39 0.38 -7.54
CA VAL A 88 -6.68 1.37 -6.72
C VAL A 88 -5.54 2.08 -7.46
N SER A 89 -5.18 1.63 -8.67
CA SER A 89 -4.19 2.27 -9.55
C SER A 89 -4.44 1.90 -11.00
N GLN A 90 -3.83 2.64 -11.93
CA GLN A 90 -3.88 2.33 -13.36
C GLN A 90 -3.22 0.98 -13.67
N THR A 91 -2.13 0.67 -12.97
CA THR A 91 -1.42 -0.61 -13.14
C THR A 91 -2.31 -1.79 -12.74
N VAL A 92 -2.97 -1.70 -11.56
CA VAL A 92 -3.94 -2.72 -11.12
C VAL A 92 -5.10 -2.84 -12.11
N LYS A 93 -5.60 -1.72 -12.65
CA LYS A 93 -6.65 -1.73 -13.66
C LYS A 93 -6.23 -2.44 -14.94
N GLN A 94 -5.05 -2.13 -15.45
CA GLN A 94 -4.52 -2.75 -16.68
C GLN A 94 -4.30 -4.26 -16.48
N ASP A 95 -3.68 -4.65 -15.37
CA ASP A 95 -3.48 -6.06 -15.03
C ASP A 95 -4.83 -6.81 -14.95
N PHE A 96 -5.81 -6.27 -14.24
CA PHE A 96 -7.12 -6.90 -14.09
C PHE A 96 -7.87 -7.04 -15.42
N LEU A 97 -7.82 -6.00 -16.27
CA LEU A 97 -8.41 -6.04 -17.62
C LEU A 97 -7.75 -7.11 -18.51
N GLN A 98 -6.44 -7.21 -18.48
CA GLN A 98 -5.69 -8.22 -19.27
C GLN A 98 -5.95 -9.63 -18.75
N THR A 99 -6.01 -9.78 -17.43
CA THR A 99 -6.14 -11.08 -16.76
C THR A 99 -7.53 -11.70 -16.95
N LEU A 100 -8.61 -10.94 -16.75
CA LEU A 100 -9.97 -11.49 -16.81
C LEU A 100 -10.74 -11.14 -18.09
N GLN A 101 -10.40 -10.06 -18.78
CA GLN A 101 -11.01 -9.65 -20.05
C GLN A 101 -12.55 -9.58 -20.00
N ILE A 102 -13.09 -8.89 -18.99
CA ILE A 102 -14.53 -8.76 -18.79
C ILE A 102 -15.03 -7.38 -19.24
N PRO A 103 -16.22 -7.30 -19.89
CA PRO A 103 -16.77 -6.06 -20.46
C PRO A 103 -17.55 -5.22 -19.42
N VAL A 104 -17.01 -5.07 -18.20
CA VAL A 104 -17.60 -4.23 -17.15
C VAL A 104 -16.87 -2.89 -17.12
N PRO A 105 -17.54 -1.74 -16.89
CA PRO A 105 -16.84 -0.47 -16.74
C PRO A 105 -15.83 -0.48 -15.58
N HIS A 106 -14.58 -0.07 -15.87
CA HIS A 106 -13.49 0.00 -14.89
C HIS A 106 -13.07 1.45 -14.68
N GLU A 107 -12.92 1.82 -13.41
CA GLU A 107 -12.47 3.15 -12.99
C GLU A 107 -11.31 3.05 -12.01
N VAL A 108 -10.45 4.07 -11.94
CA VAL A 108 -9.38 4.16 -10.96
C VAL A 108 -9.76 5.16 -9.88
N LEU A 109 -9.83 4.66 -8.64
CA LEU A 109 -10.01 5.48 -7.45
C LEU A 109 -8.96 5.07 -6.42
N TYR A 110 -8.10 6.01 -6.04
CA TYR A 110 -7.08 5.79 -5.01
C TYR A 110 -7.70 5.50 -3.66
N ASN A 111 -6.97 4.78 -2.82
CA ASN A 111 -7.38 4.56 -1.45
C ASN A 111 -7.61 5.89 -0.73
N THR A 112 -8.67 5.96 0.06
CA THR A 112 -8.95 7.11 0.92
C THR A 112 -8.06 7.09 2.15
N ASN A 113 -7.58 8.27 2.57
CA ASN A 113 -6.80 8.45 3.79
C ASN A 113 -7.51 9.47 4.68
N GLU A 114 -7.39 9.33 5.99
CA GLU A 114 -7.89 10.31 6.97
C GLU A 114 -6.86 11.44 7.15
N SER A 115 -6.66 12.29 6.11
CA SER A 115 -5.58 13.28 6.05
C SER A 115 -5.53 14.20 7.28
N ASP A 116 -6.68 14.70 7.74
CA ASP A 116 -6.74 15.62 8.88
C ASP A 116 -6.33 14.92 10.17
N ARG A 117 -6.71 13.64 10.33
CA ARG A 117 -6.29 12.81 11.45
C ARG A 117 -4.81 12.51 11.40
N ILE A 118 -4.27 12.19 10.22
CA ILE A 118 -2.83 11.95 10.01
C ILE A 118 -2.04 13.18 10.44
N LEU A 119 -2.42 14.37 9.96
CA LEU A 119 -1.78 15.64 10.29
C LEU A 119 -1.92 15.99 11.79
N CYS A 120 -3.07 15.74 12.39
CA CYS A 120 -3.28 15.96 13.83
C CYS A 120 -2.36 15.05 14.67
N LEU A 121 -2.35 13.75 14.39
CA LEU A 121 -1.57 12.77 15.13
C LEU A 121 -0.05 12.92 14.91
N SER A 122 0.39 13.49 13.81
CA SER A 122 1.80 13.73 13.53
C SER A 122 2.44 14.75 14.49
N ASN A 123 1.63 15.63 15.08
CA ASN A 123 2.09 16.65 16.04
C ASN A 123 2.35 16.09 17.45
N GLU A 124 1.98 14.84 17.74
CA GLU A 124 2.29 14.24 19.03
C GLU A 124 3.79 14.12 19.27
N ALA A 125 4.19 14.29 20.52
CA ALA A 125 5.60 14.15 20.90
C ALA A 125 6.09 12.71 20.72
N VAL A 126 7.30 12.57 20.23
CA VAL A 126 8.07 11.32 20.29
C VAL A 126 9.06 11.43 21.44
N ASN A 127 9.28 10.35 22.19
CA ASN A 127 10.32 10.33 23.22
C ASN A 127 11.69 10.65 22.58
N PRO A 128 12.39 11.72 23.02
CA PRO A 128 13.69 12.13 22.47
C PRO A 128 14.76 11.04 22.50
N GLU A 129 14.68 10.10 23.45
CA GLU A 129 15.63 8.99 23.57
C GLU A 129 15.53 7.97 22.42
N ILE A 130 14.43 8.00 21.65
CA ILE A 130 14.21 7.07 20.54
C ILE A 130 14.75 7.64 19.22
N MET A 131 14.78 8.96 19.06
CA MET A 131 15.16 9.62 17.80
C MET A 131 16.54 10.30 17.94
N PHE A 132 17.52 9.83 17.20
CA PHE A 132 18.88 10.37 17.22
C PHE A 132 18.97 11.69 16.43
N PRO A 133 19.31 12.83 17.09
CA PRO A 133 19.20 14.15 16.43
C PRO A 133 20.21 14.38 15.32
N ASP A 134 21.42 13.82 15.46
CA ASP A 134 22.57 14.08 14.57
C ASP A 134 22.69 13.12 13.39
N GLU A 135 21.69 12.24 13.19
CA GLU A 135 21.66 11.27 12.11
C GLU A 135 20.55 11.58 11.10
N ILE A 136 20.76 11.16 9.86
CA ILE A 136 19.74 11.18 8.82
C ILE A 136 18.72 10.05 9.12
N LYS A 137 17.49 10.44 9.37
CA LYS A 137 16.44 9.55 9.83
C LYS A 137 15.68 8.95 8.67
N LEU A 138 15.89 7.66 8.46
CA LEU A 138 15.16 6.86 7.48
C LEU A 138 13.99 6.15 8.19
N VAL A 139 12.84 6.04 7.53
CA VAL A 139 11.68 5.34 8.10
C VAL A 139 11.02 4.41 7.09
N GLY A 140 10.55 3.27 7.58
CA GLY A 140 9.69 2.35 6.83
C GLY A 140 8.54 1.88 7.70
N VAL A 141 7.32 1.90 7.14
CA VAL A 141 6.09 1.51 7.84
C VAL A 141 5.40 0.38 7.11
N GLY A 142 5.06 -0.69 7.82
CA GLY A 142 4.30 -1.78 7.23
C GLY A 142 4.39 -3.09 7.99
N LYS A 143 3.56 -4.06 7.60
CA LYS A 143 3.64 -5.41 8.16
C LYS A 143 4.98 -6.05 7.75
N LEU A 144 5.71 -6.64 8.70
CA LEU A 144 7.00 -7.30 8.45
C LEU A 144 6.80 -8.63 7.71
N LEU A 145 6.46 -8.52 6.43
CA LEU A 145 6.34 -9.62 5.48
C LEU A 145 7.51 -9.59 4.50
N LYS A 146 7.88 -10.73 3.96
CA LYS A 146 8.92 -10.84 2.93
C LYS A 146 8.64 -9.91 1.73
N SER A 147 7.37 -9.82 1.31
CA SER A 147 6.95 -8.95 0.21
C SER A 147 7.22 -7.46 0.44
N LYS A 148 7.38 -7.00 1.68
CA LYS A 148 7.63 -5.59 2.00
C LYS A 148 9.10 -5.18 1.93
N GLY A 149 10.03 -6.14 1.78
CA GLY A 149 11.43 -5.87 1.48
C GLY A 149 12.22 -5.17 2.58
N PHE A 150 11.82 -5.27 3.85
CA PHE A 150 12.58 -4.68 4.96
C PHE A 150 13.99 -5.27 5.06
N ASP A 151 14.18 -6.53 4.69
CA ASP A 151 15.48 -7.18 4.61
C ASP A 151 16.44 -6.48 3.63
N ARG A 152 15.92 -5.90 2.54
CA ARG A 152 16.70 -5.10 1.57
C ARG A 152 17.20 -3.81 2.22
N ILE A 153 16.32 -3.10 2.91
CA ILE A 153 16.66 -1.81 3.55
C ILE A 153 17.71 -2.04 4.63
N VAL A 154 17.57 -3.08 5.45
CA VAL A 154 18.55 -3.41 6.50
C VAL A 154 19.95 -3.69 5.91
N ARG A 155 20.03 -4.41 4.78
CA ARG A 155 21.31 -4.60 4.05
C ARG A 155 21.87 -3.30 3.49
N ILE A 156 21.01 -2.41 3.00
CA ILE A 156 21.39 -1.10 2.46
C ILE A 156 21.94 -0.21 3.58
N VAL A 157 21.26 -0.15 4.74
CA VAL A 157 21.71 0.62 5.90
C VAL A 157 23.08 0.13 6.40
N LYS A 158 23.32 -1.18 6.44
CA LYS A 158 24.65 -1.73 6.73
C LYS A 158 25.71 -1.15 5.80
N ARG A 159 25.45 -1.16 4.49
CA ARG A 159 26.39 -0.65 3.47
C ARG A 159 26.61 0.86 3.59
N LEU A 160 25.58 1.63 3.91
CA LEU A 160 25.68 3.06 4.15
C LEU A 160 26.55 3.35 5.38
N LYS A 161 26.32 2.63 6.48
CA LYS A 161 27.14 2.75 7.70
C LYS A 161 28.61 2.42 7.45
N GLU A 162 28.90 1.33 6.72
CA GLU A 162 30.25 0.93 6.35
C GLU A 162 30.97 2.00 5.50
N GLN A 163 30.24 2.87 4.82
CA GLN A 163 30.76 4.01 4.06
C GLN A 163 30.79 5.31 4.86
N GLY A 164 30.43 5.29 6.14
CA GLY A 164 30.51 6.42 7.04
C GLY A 164 29.32 7.39 6.98
N TYR A 165 28.20 7.03 6.34
CA TYR A 165 27.00 7.85 6.37
C TYR A 165 26.34 7.79 7.76
N PRO A 166 26.00 8.96 8.37
CA PRO A 166 25.34 9.03 9.67
C PRO A 166 23.83 8.79 9.49
N VAL A 167 23.44 7.54 9.31
CA VAL A 167 22.05 7.17 9.05
C VAL A 167 21.46 6.28 10.14
N HIS A 168 20.20 6.52 10.49
CA HIS A 168 19.41 5.65 11.37
C HIS A 168 18.09 5.26 10.71
N PHE A 169 17.78 3.97 10.72
CA PHE A 169 16.56 3.45 10.11
C PHE A 169 15.56 2.98 11.17
N TYR A 170 14.39 3.59 11.18
CA TYR A 170 13.27 3.27 12.04
C TYR A 170 12.28 2.38 11.31
N VAL A 171 12.04 1.19 11.86
CA VAL A 171 11.10 0.20 11.31
C VAL A 171 9.84 0.17 12.18
N LEU A 172 8.71 0.58 11.62
CA LEU A 172 7.41 0.58 12.28
C LEU A 172 6.54 -0.54 11.73
N GLY A 173 6.27 -1.53 12.55
CA GLY A 173 5.42 -2.66 12.20
C GLY A 173 5.80 -3.95 12.89
N GLU A 174 4.94 -4.95 12.72
CA GLU A 174 5.11 -6.30 13.23
C GLU A 174 4.86 -7.33 12.12
N GLY A 175 5.38 -8.53 12.29
CA GLY A 175 5.15 -9.61 11.36
C GLY A 175 6.17 -10.74 11.47
N PRO A 176 6.00 -11.79 10.64
CA PRO A 176 6.83 -13.00 10.71
C PRO A 176 8.33 -12.75 10.46
N GLU A 177 8.70 -11.68 9.73
CA GLU A 177 10.11 -11.37 9.45
C GLU A 177 10.84 -10.67 10.63
N ARG A 178 10.13 -10.32 11.74
CA ARG A 178 10.74 -9.60 12.86
C ARG A 178 11.99 -10.30 13.40
N ASN A 179 11.89 -11.59 13.67
CA ASN A 179 12.99 -12.36 14.27
C ASN A 179 14.18 -12.48 13.31
N SER A 180 13.95 -12.63 12.01
CA SER A 180 15.01 -12.67 11.00
C SER A 180 15.73 -11.33 10.87
N LEU A 181 15.00 -10.23 10.88
CA LEU A 181 15.55 -8.87 10.89
C LEU A 181 16.37 -8.61 12.15
N GLN A 182 15.82 -8.90 13.34
CA GLN A 182 16.53 -8.73 14.61
C GLN A 182 17.85 -9.51 14.66
N LYS A 183 17.81 -10.77 14.21
CA LYS A 183 19.02 -11.60 14.14
C LYS A 183 20.07 -11.00 13.19
N TYR A 184 19.64 -10.51 12.02
CA TYR A 184 20.55 -9.87 11.07
C TYR A 184 21.19 -8.60 11.66
N ILE A 185 20.39 -7.74 12.33
CA ILE A 185 20.85 -6.51 13.00
C ILE A 185 21.94 -6.85 14.02
N GLN A 186 21.69 -7.82 14.90
CA GLN A 186 22.65 -8.25 15.94
C GLN A 186 23.92 -8.84 15.34
N GLN A 187 23.82 -9.74 14.36
CA GLN A 187 24.97 -10.37 13.71
C GLN A 187 25.88 -9.38 13.00
N ASN A 188 25.34 -8.24 12.56
CA ASN A 188 26.08 -7.21 11.83
C ASN A 188 26.37 -5.96 12.68
N ARG A 189 26.05 -5.96 13.99
CA ARG A 189 26.26 -4.85 14.93
C ARG A 189 25.66 -3.54 14.42
N LEU A 190 24.36 -3.61 14.08
CA LEU A 190 23.59 -2.48 13.51
C LEU A 190 22.60 -1.89 14.52
N GLU A 191 22.66 -2.26 15.80
CA GLU A 191 21.73 -1.81 16.85
C GLU A 191 21.73 -0.28 16.99
N ASP A 192 22.89 0.36 16.77
CA ASP A 192 23.05 1.81 16.80
C ASP A 192 22.59 2.51 15.52
N SER A 193 22.13 1.77 14.50
CA SER A 193 21.73 2.35 13.20
C SER A 193 20.37 1.86 12.73
N ILE A 194 19.75 0.90 13.43
CA ILE A 194 18.43 0.34 13.08
C ILE A 194 17.64 0.08 14.35
N THR A 195 16.46 0.68 14.44
CA THR A 195 15.52 0.46 15.55
C THR A 195 14.21 -0.18 15.04
N LEU A 196 13.91 -1.38 15.56
CA LEU A 196 12.61 -2.03 15.33
C LEU A 196 11.60 -1.57 16.38
N LEU A 197 10.80 -0.55 16.04
CA LEU A 197 9.84 0.09 16.96
C LEU A 197 8.58 -0.75 17.22
N GLY A 198 8.41 -1.88 16.48
CA GLY A 198 7.20 -2.70 16.61
C GLY A 198 5.96 -2.01 16.03
N TYR A 199 4.79 -2.56 16.36
CA TYR A 199 3.52 -1.97 15.95
C TYR A 199 3.26 -0.66 16.70
N GLN A 200 2.99 0.41 15.96
CA GLN A 200 2.67 1.73 16.50
C GLN A 200 1.23 2.08 16.19
N LEU A 201 0.45 2.44 17.21
CA LEU A 201 -0.93 2.96 17.03
C LEU A 201 -0.92 4.30 16.29
N ASN A 202 0.10 5.13 16.54
CA ASN A 202 0.34 6.39 15.85
C ASN A 202 1.72 6.35 15.19
N PRO A 203 1.84 5.85 13.94
CA PRO A 203 3.11 5.87 13.21
C PRO A 203 3.46 7.27 12.70
N TYR A 204 2.48 8.14 12.52
CA TYR A 204 2.60 9.43 11.86
C TYR A 204 3.57 10.38 12.55
N LYS A 205 3.58 10.38 13.88
CA LYS A 205 4.53 11.20 14.66
C LYS A 205 5.99 10.83 14.45
N PHE A 206 6.27 9.57 14.09
CA PHE A 206 7.62 9.13 13.73
C PHE A 206 7.94 9.51 12.28
N VAL A 207 7.04 9.21 11.34
CA VAL A 207 7.21 9.51 9.91
C VAL A 207 7.45 11.00 9.69
N ALA A 208 6.65 11.87 10.32
CA ALA A 208 6.79 13.34 10.21
C ALA A 208 8.11 13.90 10.76
N LYS A 209 8.85 13.13 11.56
CA LYS A 209 10.16 13.53 12.12
C LYS A 209 11.35 12.88 11.43
N CYS A 210 11.08 12.05 10.43
CA CYS A 210 12.11 11.41 9.62
C CYS A 210 12.35 12.19 8.33
N ASP A 211 13.58 12.09 7.84
CA ASP A 211 14.04 12.83 6.67
C ASP A 211 13.66 12.12 5.36
N LEU A 212 13.51 10.78 5.39
CA LEU A 212 13.21 10.00 4.21
C LEU A 212 12.38 8.76 4.53
N PHE A 213 11.24 8.62 3.88
CA PHE A 213 10.43 7.39 3.88
C PHE A 213 10.92 6.44 2.78
N ILE A 214 11.16 5.17 3.14
CA ILE A 214 11.62 4.16 2.20
C ILE A 214 10.58 3.05 2.06
N CYS A 215 10.19 2.77 0.82
CA CYS A 215 9.38 1.61 0.46
C CYS A 215 10.18 0.69 -0.47
N ALA A 216 10.53 -0.50 0.01
CA ALA A 216 11.36 -1.47 -0.72
C ALA A 216 10.59 -2.72 -1.14
N SER A 217 9.26 -2.63 -1.24
CA SER A 217 8.38 -3.77 -1.49
C SER A 217 8.70 -4.48 -2.80
N TYR A 218 8.60 -5.81 -2.79
CA TYR A 218 8.67 -6.61 -4.01
C TYR A 218 7.37 -6.55 -4.81
N ALA A 219 6.24 -6.27 -4.14
CA ALA A 219 4.93 -6.10 -4.75
C ALA A 219 4.05 -5.18 -3.90
N GLU A 220 3.31 -4.31 -4.56
CA GLU A 220 2.29 -3.41 -3.99
C GLU A 220 1.09 -3.35 -4.94
N GLY A 221 -0.04 -2.81 -4.46
CA GLY A 221 -1.13 -2.36 -5.34
C GLY A 221 -1.10 -0.83 -5.42
N PHE A 222 -1.26 -0.19 -4.25
CA PHE A 222 -1.09 1.24 -4.03
C PHE A 222 -0.74 1.45 -2.55
N SER A 223 0.49 1.87 -2.26
CA SER A 223 0.99 1.93 -0.88
C SER A 223 0.34 3.04 -0.06
N THR A 224 -0.50 2.67 0.91
CA THR A 224 -1.09 3.63 1.85
C THR A 224 -0.01 4.31 2.70
N ALA A 225 1.00 3.57 3.16
CA ALA A 225 2.07 4.15 3.97
C ALA A 225 2.90 5.20 3.20
N ALA A 226 3.11 5.02 1.89
CA ALA A 226 3.76 6.04 1.07
C ALA A 226 2.85 7.26 0.83
N THR A 227 1.53 7.07 0.65
CA THR A 227 0.59 8.22 0.59
C THR A 227 0.51 8.97 1.91
N GLU A 228 0.56 8.28 3.05
CA GLU A 228 0.61 8.88 4.37
C GLU A 228 1.90 9.72 4.56
N ALA A 229 3.06 9.21 4.09
CA ALA A 229 4.32 9.96 4.09
C ALA A 229 4.22 11.23 3.24
N LEU A 230 3.61 11.17 2.05
CA LEU A 230 3.38 12.36 1.22
C LEU A 230 2.44 13.38 1.89
N ILE A 231 1.38 12.93 2.56
CA ILE A 231 0.47 13.80 3.34
C ILE A 231 1.24 14.54 4.44
N LEU A 232 2.23 13.89 5.04
CA LEU A 232 3.09 14.44 6.09
C LEU A 232 4.23 15.32 5.57
N GLY A 233 4.40 15.43 4.24
CA GLY A 233 5.51 16.16 3.63
C GLY A 233 6.85 15.43 3.74
N THR A 234 6.86 14.15 4.09
CA THR A 234 8.09 13.35 4.17
C THR A 234 8.48 12.86 2.78
N PRO A 235 9.72 13.15 2.29
CA PRO A 235 10.22 12.65 1.03
C PRO A 235 10.10 11.12 0.90
N VAL A 236 9.81 10.63 -0.28
CA VAL A 236 9.65 9.18 -0.53
C VAL A 236 10.69 8.70 -1.53
N CYS A 237 11.43 7.64 -1.16
CA CYS A 237 12.27 6.84 -2.05
C CYS A 237 11.72 5.42 -2.12
N THR A 238 11.45 4.94 -3.33
CA THR A 238 10.86 3.61 -3.53
C THR A 238 11.42 2.92 -4.75
N VAL A 239 11.15 1.62 -4.83
CA VAL A 239 11.39 0.82 -6.04
C VAL A 239 10.16 0.83 -6.94
N GLU A 240 10.35 0.57 -8.22
CA GLU A 240 9.27 0.45 -9.20
C GLU A 240 8.43 -0.79 -8.92
N VAL A 241 7.25 -0.57 -8.34
CA VAL A 241 6.17 -1.54 -8.15
C VAL A 241 4.84 -0.86 -8.48
N SER A 242 3.78 -1.64 -8.58
CA SER A 242 2.45 -1.14 -8.95
C SER A 242 2.07 0.14 -8.19
N GLY A 243 1.56 1.13 -8.91
CA GLY A 243 1.08 2.39 -8.38
C GLY A 243 2.15 3.41 -7.98
N MET A 244 3.45 3.05 -7.90
CA MET A 244 4.47 3.98 -7.39
C MET A 244 4.80 5.11 -8.37
N LYS A 245 4.95 4.84 -9.67
CA LYS A 245 5.11 5.90 -10.68
C LYS A 245 3.88 6.79 -10.76
N GLU A 246 2.70 6.20 -10.71
CA GLU A 246 1.44 6.96 -10.69
C GLU A 246 1.35 7.86 -9.44
N MET A 247 1.87 7.41 -8.29
CA MET A 247 1.90 8.16 -7.03
C MET A 247 2.94 9.27 -7.04
N LEU A 248 4.15 8.97 -7.51
CA LEU A 248 5.32 9.86 -7.39
C LEU A 248 5.65 10.61 -8.69
N GLY A 249 4.86 10.40 -9.75
CA GLY A 249 5.10 10.99 -11.07
C GLY A 249 5.94 10.09 -11.97
N GLU A 250 5.63 10.08 -13.27
CA GLU A 250 6.30 9.24 -14.27
C GLU A 250 7.81 9.57 -14.40
N ASN A 251 8.19 10.83 -14.12
CA ASN A 251 9.57 11.31 -14.18
C ASN A 251 10.12 11.68 -12.78
N ASN A 252 9.58 11.07 -11.72
CA ASN A 252 10.00 11.35 -10.33
C ASN A 252 9.69 12.79 -9.87
N GLU A 253 8.55 13.35 -10.25
CA GLU A 253 8.19 14.73 -9.91
C GLU A 253 7.97 14.93 -8.41
N TYR A 254 7.46 13.91 -7.70
CA TYR A 254 7.01 14.01 -6.29
C TYR A 254 7.78 13.12 -5.32
N GLY A 255 8.70 12.30 -5.82
CA GLY A 255 9.53 11.38 -5.06
C GLY A 255 10.40 10.57 -5.98
N LEU A 256 11.29 9.77 -5.45
CA LEU A 256 12.25 9.01 -6.25
C LEU A 256 11.81 7.54 -6.40
N VAL A 257 11.46 7.14 -7.62
CA VAL A 257 11.21 5.75 -8.00
C VAL A 257 12.42 5.22 -8.75
N VAL A 258 13.01 4.13 -8.27
CA VAL A 258 14.15 3.48 -8.91
C VAL A 258 13.79 2.07 -9.36
N GLU A 259 14.60 1.45 -10.20
CA GLU A 259 14.40 0.05 -10.59
C GLU A 259 14.26 -0.85 -9.37
N ASN A 260 13.43 -1.91 -9.46
CA ASN A 260 13.21 -2.83 -8.36
C ASN A 260 14.38 -3.81 -8.16
N ARG A 261 15.55 -3.24 -7.82
CA ARG A 261 16.80 -3.94 -7.52
C ARG A 261 17.49 -3.29 -6.31
N ASP A 262 18.17 -4.11 -5.50
CA ASP A 262 18.84 -3.65 -4.27
C ASP A 262 19.88 -2.55 -4.57
N GLU A 263 20.64 -2.68 -5.65
CA GLU A 263 21.65 -1.68 -6.03
C GLU A 263 21.00 -0.36 -6.45
N ALA A 264 19.92 -0.40 -7.23
CA ALA A 264 19.22 0.82 -7.64
C ALA A 264 18.62 1.55 -6.44
N LEU A 265 18.03 0.82 -5.49
CA LEU A 265 17.50 1.40 -4.25
C LEU A 265 18.62 2.01 -3.39
N TYR A 266 19.74 1.32 -3.24
CA TYR A 266 20.91 1.84 -2.53
C TYR A 266 21.41 3.15 -3.14
N GLN A 267 21.59 3.20 -4.46
CA GLN A 267 22.00 4.41 -5.16
C GLN A 267 20.95 5.52 -5.07
N GLY A 268 19.66 5.17 -5.12
CA GLY A 268 18.57 6.12 -4.93
C GLY A 268 18.60 6.78 -3.56
N ILE A 269 18.79 6.02 -2.50
CA ILE A 269 18.88 6.52 -1.12
C ILE A 269 20.13 7.41 -0.98
N ARG A 270 21.28 6.99 -1.50
CA ARG A 270 22.53 7.80 -1.46
C ARG A 270 22.37 9.17 -2.08
N ARG A 271 21.64 9.30 -3.18
CA ARG A 271 21.42 10.60 -3.84
C ARG A 271 20.82 11.64 -2.90
N PHE A 272 19.98 11.25 -1.95
CA PHE A 272 19.40 12.16 -0.96
C PHE A 272 20.46 12.76 -0.02
N PHE A 273 21.60 12.10 0.14
CA PHE A 273 22.69 12.55 1.00
C PHE A 273 23.78 13.28 0.23
N GLU A 274 23.98 12.91 -1.04
CA GLU A 274 25.08 13.42 -1.87
C GLU A 274 24.68 14.64 -2.72
N VAL A 275 23.37 14.77 -3.05
CA VAL A 275 22.89 15.89 -3.86
C VAL A 275 22.34 16.98 -2.95
N PRO A 276 23.02 18.13 -2.84
CA PRO A 276 22.57 19.24 -1.99
C PRO A 276 21.14 19.69 -2.35
N GLY A 277 20.30 19.86 -1.35
CA GLY A 277 18.93 20.35 -1.51
C GLY A 277 17.93 19.32 -2.02
N LEU A 278 18.32 18.05 -2.25
CA LEU A 278 17.40 17.03 -2.78
C LEU A 278 16.33 16.64 -1.76
N LEU A 279 16.67 16.52 -0.48
CA LEU A 279 15.71 16.27 0.61
C LEU A 279 14.68 17.40 0.67
N GLU A 280 15.13 18.66 0.72
CA GLU A 280 14.24 19.83 0.79
C GLU A 280 13.37 19.96 -0.47
N HIS A 281 13.93 19.64 -1.63
CA HIS A 281 13.15 19.59 -2.86
C HIS A 281 12.00 18.59 -2.76
N TYR A 282 12.31 17.34 -2.41
CA TYR A 282 11.26 16.31 -2.33
C TYR A 282 10.33 16.47 -1.12
N ALA A 283 10.74 17.14 -0.04
CA ALA A 283 9.82 17.51 1.03
C ALA A 283 8.71 18.45 0.51
N LYS A 284 9.08 19.50 -0.25
CA LYS A 284 8.11 20.39 -0.89
C LYS A 284 7.23 19.68 -1.91
N GLN A 285 7.81 18.78 -2.70
CA GLN A 285 7.03 18.00 -3.67
C GLN A 285 6.08 17.03 -2.99
N ALA A 286 6.47 16.40 -1.87
CA ALA A 286 5.62 15.56 -1.07
C ALA A 286 4.40 16.32 -0.51
N GLU A 287 4.60 17.53 0.04
CA GLU A 287 3.50 18.40 0.51
C GLU A 287 2.52 18.76 -0.62
N ILE A 288 3.02 19.04 -1.83
CA ILE A 288 2.16 19.32 -2.99
C ILE A 288 1.35 18.07 -3.36
N ARG A 289 2.02 16.93 -3.49
CA ARG A 289 1.37 15.68 -3.89
C ARG A 289 0.44 15.13 -2.83
N GLY A 290 0.78 15.26 -1.55
CA GLY A 290 -0.04 14.84 -0.41
C GLY A 290 -1.45 15.43 -0.43
N LYS A 291 -1.63 16.65 -0.93
CA LYS A 291 -2.94 17.30 -1.11
C LYS A 291 -3.85 16.57 -2.09
N ASP A 292 -3.30 15.78 -3.01
CA ASP A 292 -4.10 14.98 -3.95
C ASP A 292 -4.68 13.73 -3.29
N PHE A 293 -4.10 13.29 -2.17
CA PHE A 293 -4.54 12.17 -1.35
C PHE A 293 -5.35 12.60 -0.11
N SER A 294 -5.77 13.86 -0.03
CA SER A 294 -6.60 14.33 1.08
C SER A 294 -7.93 13.57 1.14
N THR A 295 -8.48 13.44 2.34
CA THR A 295 -9.79 12.81 2.60
C THR A 295 -10.85 13.41 1.69
N GLU A 296 -10.93 14.75 1.65
CA GLU A 296 -11.92 15.46 0.85
C GLU A 296 -11.86 15.09 -0.64
N LYS A 297 -10.66 15.09 -1.25
CA LYS A 297 -10.52 14.80 -2.68
C LYS A 297 -10.81 13.33 -3.01
N THR A 298 -10.34 12.41 -2.17
CA THR A 298 -10.51 10.98 -2.43
C THR A 298 -11.94 10.53 -2.15
N VAL A 299 -12.55 10.98 -1.06
CA VAL A 299 -13.96 10.67 -0.73
C VAL A 299 -14.92 11.25 -1.77
N ARG A 300 -14.75 12.52 -2.18
CA ARG A 300 -15.60 13.11 -3.23
C ARG A 300 -15.60 12.31 -4.54
N LYS A 301 -14.47 11.72 -4.92
CA LYS A 301 -14.42 10.87 -6.13
C LYS A 301 -15.24 9.59 -5.92
N VAL A 302 -15.15 8.97 -4.75
CA VAL A 302 -15.95 7.78 -4.41
C VAL A 302 -17.44 8.12 -4.38
N GLU A 303 -17.85 9.20 -3.71
CA GLU A 303 -19.24 9.66 -3.66
C GLU A 303 -19.80 9.91 -5.07
N LYS A 304 -19.03 10.65 -5.90
CA LYS A 304 -19.44 10.91 -7.30
C LYS A 304 -19.62 9.62 -8.09
N MET A 305 -18.74 8.66 -7.91
CA MET A 305 -18.85 7.34 -8.56
C MET A 305 -20.11 6.62 -8.09
N LEU A 306 -20.35 6.55 -6.77
CA LEU A 306 -21.53 5.87 -6.19
C LEU A 306 -22.85 6.54 -6.64
N MET A 307 -22.88 7.87 -6.79
CA MET A 307 -24.06 8.59 -7.29
C MET A 307 -24.30 8.44 -8.81
N SER A 308 -23.31 7.92 -9.53
CA SER A 308 -23.37 7.77 -11.01
C SER A 308 -23.79 6.39 -11.50
N ILE A 309 -24.04 5.46 -10.57
CA ILE A 309 -24.33 4.05 -10.88
C ILE A 309 -25.82 3.79 -11.11
#